data_3e6b03a226283d57c74cd4c387087fa8
#
_entry.id   3e6b03a226283d57c74cd4c387087fa8
#
_cell.length_a   1.000
_cell.length_b   1.000
_cell.length_c   1.000
_cell.angle_alpha   90.00
_cell.angle_beta   90.00
_cell.angle_gamma   90.00
#
_symmetry.space_group_name_H-M   'P 1'
#
loop_
_entity.id
_entity.type
_entity.pdbx_description
1 polymer ?
#
loop_
_entity_poly.entity_id
_entity_poly.type
_entity_poly.pdbx_seq_one_letter_code
_entity_poly.pdbx_strand_id
1 'polypeptide(L)'
;YLTAENLTKIAEVAEKYGCAVIRFKEEGVVMYSYPIGAGDRRKVIDELRTICEEEKRPLIMSPLSEADREQMLTWYPEQFLIQGDRNDYDYIYSREKLATLAGKKMHGKRNHIARFQDEDDWCYEELNDSNIEECRNMTYTWIKMRAEKWNEEMELEMSVLHEAFDYRKKLGLVGGIIRKAGQIVAFSIGEPLNSDTYVVHFEKAFPDMQGAYPMINQQFVLHACEDYTYVNREEDTGDPGLRKAKMSYYPEILLKKYVAISSDVIFADKDRNREEIHKIWENCFGDEAELVDFYLDKRMTEDNMLLICQDGHAVSMASFLDINIRDGEEWKPAKYVYSVATLPEYCSRGYAGKILKKAEEIFNMPLVLVPAEKELVGYYRKVGFTEAYPSERLLEKQDVPELSAAELNSYSVEEITAAEYQKIREQKLMRDGFIAWDEAAIRFAMDFNCFCGGRTVKVVWSDDISRDESAEDADILMYCPENGTLHIIETTLGEEQFEELLPELMAQTKTERLVYDRKGIMVLSSDDQDRQERLLADGYFALSLA
;
A
#
# COMPACT_ATOMS: atom_id res chain seq x y z
N TYR A 1 16.81 -11.12 -7.34
CA TYR A 1 17.94 -11.75 -6.61
C TYR A 1 18.33 -13.04 -7.31
N LEU A 2 19.54 -13.09 -7.89
CA LEU A 2 20.08 -14.28 -8.52
C LEU A 2 20.88 -15.06 -7.47
N THR A 3 20.32 -16.13 -6.92
CA THR A 3 21.09 -17.09 -6.11
C THR A 3 21.94 -17.99 -6.99
N ALA A 4 23.00 -18.63 -6.45
CA ALA A 4 23.80 -19.63 -7.18
C ALA A 4 22.95 -20.78 -7.70
N GLU A 5 21.96 -21.19 -6.96
CA GLU A 5 20.96 -22.16 -7.42
C GLU A 5 20.06 -21.59 -8.51
N ASN A 6 19.81 -20.28 -8.50
CA ASN A 6 19.04 -19.56 -9.49
C ASN A 6 19.89 -19.14 -10.71
N LEU A 7 21.19 -18.88 -10.53
CA LEU A 7 22.15 -18.67 -11.63
C LEU A 7 22.46 -19.99 -12.39
N THR A 8 22.43 -21.13 -11.71
CA THR A 8 22.58 -22.44 -12.34
C THR A 8 21.27 -23.04 -12.83
N LYS A 9 20.12 -22.54 -12.36
CA LYS A 9 18.78 -22.97 -12.76
C LYS A 9 18.10 -21.96 -13.67
N ILE A 10 18.95 -20.95 -14.33
CA ILE A 10 18.29 -20.56 -15.44
C ILE A 10 17.71 -19.24 -15.69
N ALA A 11 18.45 -18.44 -16.15
CA ALA A 11 17.96 -17.49 -17.13
C ALA A 11 18.21 -18.10 -18.52
N GLU A 12 17.17 -18.60 -19.16
CA GLU A 12 17.21 -18.87 -20.60
C GLU A 12 17.07 -17.53 -21.30
N VAL A 13 18.11 -17.11 -22.00
CA VAL A 13 18.05 -15.91 -22.84
C VAL A 13 17.72 -16.32 -24.27
N ALA A 14 16.62 -15.80 -24.78
CA ALA A 14 16.24 -15.97 -26.18
C ALA A 14 16.32 -14.63 -26.91
N GLU A 15 16.89 -14.60 -28.11
CA GLU A 15 16.78 -13.46 -29.01
C GLU A 15 15.69 -13.75 -30.05
N LYS A 16 14.68 -12.87 -30.12
CA LYS A 16 13.57 -13.01 -31.04
C LYS A 16 13.06 -11.66 -31.53
N TYR A 17 12.82 -11.55 -32.83
CA TYR A 17 12.36 -10.31 -33.47
C TYR A 17 13.21 -9.07 -33.14
N GLY A 18 14.54 -9.26 -32.92
CA GLY A 18 15.46 -8.18 -32.55
C GLY A 18 15.35 -7.72 -31.10
N CYS A 19 14.73 -8.52 -30.25
CA CYS A 19 14.65 -8.31 -28.79
C CYS A 19 15.23 -9.49 -28.04
N ALA A 20 15.89 -9.24 -26.92
CA ALA A 20 16.26 -10.24 -25.95
C ALA A 20 15.14 -10.41 -24.91
N VAL A 21 14.90 -11.64 -24.49
CA VAL A 21 13.96 -11.99 -23.40
C VAL A 21 14.65 -12.96 -22.48
N ILE A 22 14.54 -12.70 -21.19
CA ILE A 22 15.06 -13.59 -20.15
C ILE A 22 13.87 -14.34 -19.55
N ARG A 23 13.91 -15.66 -19.57
CA ARG A 23 12.99 -16.54 -18.83
C ARG A 23 13.66 -16.97 -17.55
N PHE A 24 13.00 -16.78 -16.43
CA PHE A 24 13.52 -17.14 -15.10
C PHE A 24 12.41 -17.73 -14.22
N LYS A 25 12.81 -18.29 -13.08
CA LYS A 25 11.87 -18.77 -12.07
C LYS A 25 12.13 -18.07 -10.75
N GLU A 26 11.06 -17.62 -10.14
CA GLU A 26 11.06 -17.06 -8.80
C GLU A 26 10.01 -17.79 -7.98
N GLU A 27 10.39 -18.36 -6.82
CA GLU A 27 9.52 -19.17 -5.96
C GLU A 27 8.72 -20.26 -6.71
N GLY A 28 9.32 -20.84 -7.72
CA GLY A 28 8.69 -21.87 -8.56
C GLY A 28 7.82 -21.33 -9.70
N VAL A 29 7.54 -20.04 -9.75
CA VAL A 29 6.76 -19.36 -10.79
C VAL A 29 7.65 -18.99 -11.96
N VAL A 30 7.23 -19.32 -13.18
CA VAL A 30 7.95 -18.96 -14.41
C VAL A 30 7.58 -17.54 -14.82
N MET A 31 8.58 -16.69 -14.93
CA MET A 31 8.48 -15.29 -15.32
C MET A 31 9.37 -14.97 -16.53
N TYR A 32 9.09 -13.86 -17.19
CA TYR A 32 9.88 -13.34 -18.30
C TYR A 32 10.27 -11.88 -18.05
N SER A 33 11.45 -11.48 -18.51
CA SER A 33 11.74 -10.05 -18.60
C SER A 33 10.82 -9.38 -19.63
N TYR A 34 10.52 -8.10 -19.45
CA TYR A 34 9.98 -7.32 -20.56
C TYR A 34 10.97 -7.36 -21.73
N PRO A 35 10.52 -7.46 -23.02
CA PRO A 35 11.44 -7.59 -24.15
C PRO A 35 12.40 -6.41 -24.26
N ILE A 36 13.71 -6.67 -24.26
CA ILE A 36 14.79 -5.69 -24.23
C ILE A 36 15.36 -5.56 -25.65
N GLY A 37 15.46 -4.34 -26.16
CA GLY A 37 16.02 -4.05 -27.49
C GLY A 37 15.14 -3.15 -28.36
N ALA A 38 15.59 -2.88 -29.58
CA ALA A 38 14.93 -2.01 -30.54
C ALA A 38 13.98 -2.75 -31.51
N GLY A 39 13.80 -4.06 -31.33
CA GLY A 39 12.98 -4.89 -32.18
C GLY A 39 11.48 -4.80 -31.96
N ASP A 40 10.73 -5.76 -32.51
CA ASP A 40 9.28 -5.82 -32.40
C ASP A 40 8.86 -6.48 -31.07
N ARG A 41 8.84 -5.67 -30.01
CA ARG A 41 8.47 -6.10 -28.66
C ARG A 41 7.05 -6.69 -28.60
N ARG A 42 6.09 -6.12 -29.37
CA ARG A 42 4.72 -6.59 -29.39
C ARG A 42 4.62 -8.03 -29.90
N LYS A 43 5.30 -8.33 -31.01
CA LYS A 43 5.36 -9.69 -31.53
C LYS A 43 5.94 -10.70 -30.54
N VAL A 44 6.97 -10.30 -29.78
CA VAL A 44 7.56 -11.16 -28.75
C VAL A 44 6.51 -11.46 -27.68
N ILE A 45 5.79 -10.44 -27.19
CA ILE A 45 4.76 -10.60 -26.16
C ILE A 45 3.61 -11.47 -26.67
N ASP A 46 3.13 -11.28 -27.91
CA ASP A 46 2.06 -12.09 -28.49
C ASP A 46 2.46 -13.58 -28.56
N GLU A 47 3.71 -13.86 -28.90
CA GLU A 47 4.20 -15.23 -28.91
C GLU A 47 4.38 -15.83 -27.51
N LEU A 48 4.89 -15.06 -26.54
CA LEU A 48 4.95 -15.49 -25.15
C LEU A 48 3.57 -15.80 -24.59
N ARG A 49 2.56 -15.00 -24.94
CA ARG A 49 1.16 -15.26 -24.58
C ARG A 49 0.68 -16.60 -25.11
N THR A 50 0.90 -16.85 -26.41
CA THR A 50 0.53 -18.12 -27.03
C THR A 50 1.19 -19.31 -26.33
N ILE A 51 2.49 -19.23 -26.04
CA ILE A 51 3.22 -20.28 -25.32
C ILE A 51 2.61 -20.50 -23.92
N CYS A 52 2.33 -19.43 -23.18
CA CYS A 52 1.76 -19.53 -21.84
C CYS A 52 0.33 -20.09 -21.85
N GLU A 53 -0.49 -19.74 -22.86
CA GLU A 53 -1.85 -20.27 -23.05
C GLU A 53 -1.79 -21.79 -23.35
N GLU A 54 -0.88 -22.25 -24.20
CA GLU A 54 -0.66 -23.68 -24.46
C GLU A 54 -0.22 -24.44 -23.21
N GLU A 55 0.62 -23.81 -22.36
CA GLU A 55 1.05 -24.34 -21.07
C GLU A 55 0.00 -24.17 -19.94
N LYS A 56 -1.14 -23.54 -20.22
CA LYS A 56 -2.25 -23.29 -19.29
C LYS A 56 -1.83 -22.53 -18.03
N ARG A 57 -1.00 -21.53 -18.19
CA ARG A 57 -0.53 -20.61 -17.14
C ARG A 57 -0.59 -19.16 -17.61
N PRO A 58 -0.66 -18.19 -16.69
CA PRO A 58 -0.56 -16.79 -17.08
C PRO A 58 0.85 -16.46 -17.64
N LEU A 59 0.91 -15.52 -18.56
CA LEU A 59 2.15 -14.82 -18.89
C LEU A 59 2.43 -13.80 -17.77
N ILE A 60 3.60 -13.91 -17.15
CA ILE A 60 4.07 -12.96 -16.13
C ILE A 60 5.37 -12.34 -16.63
N MET A 61 5.40 -11.01 -16.68
CA MET A 61 6.60 -10.26 -17.07
C MET A 61 7.03 -9.32 -15.94
N SER A 62 8.34 -9.27 -15.63
CA SER A 62 8.95 -8.46 -14.58
C SER A 62 10.43 -8.23 -14.85
N PRO A 63 11.01 -7.07 -14.50
CA PRO A 63 10.32 -5.83 -14.20
C PRO A 63 9.89 -5.07 -15.45
N LEU A 64 8.86 -4.25 -15.33
CA LEU A 64 8.48 -3.25 -16.32
C LEU A 64 8.78 -1.84 -15.75
N SER A 65 9.28 -0.96 -16.60
CA SER A 65 9.35 0.47 -16.27
C SER A 65 7.97 1.14 -16.42
N GLU A 66 7.82 2.39 -15.96
CA GLU A 66 6.62 3.20 -16.21
C GLU A 66 6.30 3.31 -17.71
N ALA A 67 7.33 3.53 -18.54
CA ALA A 67 7.16 3.61 -20.00
C ALA A 67 6.70 2.27 -20.61
N ASP A 68 7.21 1.14 -20.10
CA ASP A 68 6.79 -0.19 -20.56
C ASP A 68 5.35 -0.50 -20.11
N ARG A 69 4.97 -0.09 -18.91
CA ARG A 69 3.59 -0.15 -18.41
C ARG A 69 2.63 0.59 -19.34
N GLU A 70 2.94 1.85 -19.65
CA GLU A 70 2.12 2.66 -20.57
C GLU A 70 2.00 2.04 -21.97
N GLN A 71 3.11 1.45 -22.45
CA GLN A 71 3.12 0.75 -23.73
C GLN A 71 2.23 -0.51 -23.68
N MET A 72 2.30 -1.29 -22.59
CA MET A 72 1.43 -2.46 -22.37
C MET A 72 -0.04 -2.09 -22.32
N LEU A 73 -0.41 -1.06 -21.58
CA LEU A 73 -1.78 -0.56 -21.50
C LEU A 73 -2.30 -0.05 -22.86
N THR A 74 -1.42 0.44 -23.72
CA THR A 74 -1.78 0.86 -25.08
C THR A 74 -1.97 -0.32 -26.03
N TRP A 75 -1.11 -1.34 -25.94
CA TRP A 75 -1.15 -2.49 -26.86
C TRP A 75 -2.16 -3.55 -26.47
N TYR A 76 -2.38 -3.70 -25.17
CA TYR A 76 -3.20 -4.75 -24.56
C TYR A 76 -4.13 -4.16 -23.50
N PRO A 77 -4.99 -3.21 -23.86
CA PRO A 77 -5.96 -2.69 -22.92
C PRO A 77 -6.78 -3.88 -22.37
N GLU A 78 -6.96 -3.93 -21.06
CA GLU A 78 -7.83 -4.90 -20.38
C GLU A 78 -7.40 -6.39 -20.47
N GLN A 79 -6.15 -6.66 -20.82
CA GLN A 79 -5.65 -8.04 -20.96
C GLN A 79 -4.54 -8.38 -19.96
N PHE A 80 -4.07 -7.42 -19.19
CA PHE A 80 -3.05 -7.60 -18.18
C PHE A 80 -3.42 -6.88 -16.89
N LEU A 81 -3.28 -7.58 -15.78
CA LEU A 81 -3.17 -6.98 -14.46
C LEU A 81 -1.73 -6.45 -14.33
N ILE A 82 -1.56 -5.14 -14.21
CA ILE A 82 -0.23 -4.53 -14.05
C ILE A 82 -0.18 -3.86 -12.69
N GLN A 83 0.69 -4.34 -11.83
CA GLN A 83 0.83 -3.85 -10.45
C GLN A 83 2.27 -3.51 -10.13
N GLY A 84 2.47 -2.49 -9.27
CA GLY A 84 3.76 -2.13 -8.70
C GLY A 84 3.73 -2.33 -7.20
N ASP A 85 4.83 -2.83 -6.62
CA ASP A 85 5.01 -2.85 -5.18
C ASP A 85 6.01 -1.76 -4.78
N ARG A 86 5.63 -0.94 -3.78
CA ARG A 86 6.51 0.08 -3.22
C ARG A 86 7.80 -0.51 -2.64
N ASN A 87 7.77 -1.75 -2.23
CA ASN A 87 8.91 -2.48 -1.67
C ASN A 87 10.01 -2.73 -2.71
N ASP A 88 9.62 -2.81 -4.00
CA ASP A 88 10.52 -3.11 -5.13
C ASP A 88 11.06 -1.86 -5.82
N TYR A 89 10.68 -0.64 -5.38
CA TYR A 89 11.12 0.59 -6.04
C TYR A 89 12.58 0.89 -5.76
N ASP A 90 13.36 1.13 -6.83
CA ASP A 90 14.76 1.49 -6.68
C ASP A 90 14.93 2.95 -6.24
N TYR A 91 15.95 3.15 -5.43
CA TYR A 91 16.37 4.45 -4.94
C TYR A 91 17.49 5.01 -5.78
N ILE A 92 17.18 5.99 -6.63
CA ILE A 92 18.14 6.67 -7.50
C ILE A 92 18.55 8.00 -6.88
N TYR A 93 19.84 8.20 -6.73
CA TYR A 93 20.42 9.39 -6.14
C TYR A 93 21.29 10.14 -7.14
N SER A 94 21.38 11.45 -7.01
CA SER A 94 22.46 12.21 -7.65
C SER A 94 23.80 11.78 -7.07
N ARG A 95 24.71 11.38 -7.95
CA ARG A 95 26.09 11.03 -7.57
C ARG A 95 26.78 12.21 -6.84
N GLU A 96 26.63 13.43 -7.35
CA GLU A 96 27.21 14.62 -6.75
C GLU A 96 26.72 14.85 -5.32
N LYS A 97 25.42 14.67 -5.05
CA LYS A 97 24.85 14.81 -3.71
C LYS A 97 25.36 13.76 -2.75
N LEU A 98 25.52 12.51 -3.18
CA LEU A 98 26.09 11.44 -2.34
C LEU A 98 27.58 11.66 -2.08
N ALA A 99 28.35 12.11 -3.07
CA ALA A 99 29.77 12.39 -2.95
C ALA A 99 30.06 13.56 -2.01
N THR A 100 29.34 14.67 -2.15
CA THR A 100 29.58 15.90 -1.38
C THR A 100 28.81 15.95 -0.07
N LEU A 101 27.70 15.25 0.03
CA LEU A 101 26.72 15.34 1.12
C LEU A 101 26.35 16.80 1.43
N ALA A 102 26.24 17.65 0.40
CA ALA A 102 26.01 19.07 0.52
C ALA A 102 24.62 19.40 1.07
N GLY A 103 24.48 20.55 1.69
CA GLY A 103 23.23 21.09 2.18
C GLY A 103 22.90 20.78 3.65
N LYS A 104 21.92 21.51 4.18
CA LYS A 104 21.51 21.43 5.61
C LYS A 104 20.97 20.05 5.98
N LYS A 105 20.21 19.42 5.09
CA LYS A 105 19.58 18.11 5.31
C LYS A 105 20.62 16.99 5.51
N MET A 106 21.81 17.10 4.89
CA MET A 106 22.89 16.11 4.99
C MET A 106 23.86 16.35 6.15
N HIS A 107 23.61 17.36 6.99
CA HIS A 107 24.49 17.72 8.11
C HIS A 107 24.76 16.54 9.06
N GLY A 108 23.73 15.75 9.38
CA GLY A 108 23.87 14.57 10.22
C GLY A 108 24.82 13.52 9.62
N LYS A 109 24.76 13.29 8.30
CA LYS A 109 25.66 12.35 7.61
C LYS A 109 27.11 12.83 7.64
N ARG A 110 27.35 14.12 7.37
CA ARG A 110 28.69 14.72 7.48
C ARG A 110 29.26 14.62 8.89
N ASN A 111 28.43 14.86 9.92
CA ASN A 111 28.86 14.71 11.31
C ASN A 111 29.25 13.26 11.67
N HIS A 112 28.51 12.27 11.15
CA HIS A 112 28.87 10.87 11.35
C HIS A 112 30.20 10.53 10.68
N ILE A 113 30.42 11.00 9.45
CA ILE A 113 31.69 10.83 8.74
C ILE A 113 32.83 11.53 9.48
N ALA A 114 32.66 12.81 9.88
CA ALA A 114 33.68 13.54 10.62
C ALA A 114 34.11 12.79 11.90
N ARG A 115 33.16 12.26 12.68
CA ARG A 115 33.48 11.45 13.87
C ARG A 115 34.21 10.16 13.54
N PHE A 116 33.86 9.53 12.41
CA PHE A 116 34.58 8.32 11.96
C PHE A 116 36.03 8.65 11.60
N GLN A 117 36.29 9.84 11.07
CA GLN A 117 37.60 10.34 10.63
C GLN A 117 38.41 10.97 11.75
N ASP A 118 37.84 11.24 12.94
CA ASP A 118 38.53 11.94 14.05
C ASP A 118 39.81 11.22 14.51
N GLU A 119 39.90 9.90 14.29
CA GLU A 119 41.11 9.10 14.45
C GLU A 119 41.67 8.85 13.04
N ASP A 120 42.88 9.37 12.75
CA ASP A 120 43.56 9.26 11.43
C ASP A 120 44.07 7.84 11.11
N ASP A 121 43.33 6.82 11.49
CA ASP A 121 43.67 5.40 11.34
C ASP A 121 42.84 4.66 10.28
N TRP A 122 42.20 5.39 9.38
CA TRP A 122 41.36 4.82 8.32
C TRP A 122 41.94 5.02 6.92
N CYS A 123 41.62 4.14 5.98
CA CYS A 123 41.87 4.31 4.56
C CYS A 123 40.80 3.67 3.69
N TYR A 124 40.66 4.15 2.47
CA TYR A 124 39.90 3.52 1.40
C TYR A 124 40.85 2.69 0.53
N GLU A 125 40.45 1.47 0.20
CA GLU A 125 41.18 0.59 -0.72
C GLU A 125 40.19 0.00 -1.75
N GLU A 126 40.67 -0.29 -2.96
CA GLU A 126 39.89 -1.07 -3.91
C GLU A 126 39.84 -2.55 -3.47
N LEU A 127 38.70 -3.18 -3.63
CA LEU A 127 38.53 -4.61 -3.43
C LEU A 127 39.27 -5.38 -4.53
N ASN A 128 40.20 -6.22 -4.15
CA ASN A 128 41.04 -6.99 -5.06
C ASN A 128 41.36 -8.38 -4.48
N ASP A 129 42.12 -9.19 -5.24
CA ASP A 129 42.41 -10.58 -4.85
C ASP A 129 43.22 -10.72 -3.56
N SER A 130 43.93 -9.66 -3.13
CA SER A 130 44.74 -9.71 -1.90
C SER A 130 43.94 -9.41 -0.63
N ASN A 131 42.78 -8.71 -0.75
CA ASN A 131 41.97 -8.32 0.41
C ASN A 131 40.55 -8.93 0.42
N ILE A 132 40.15 -9.67 -0.61
CA ILE A 132 38.83 -10.26 -0.74
C ILE A 132 38.51 -11.26 0.39
N GLU A 133 39.46 -12.05 0.84
CA GLU A 133 39.26 -12.99 1.93
C GLU A 133 39.07 -12.28 3.30
N GLU A 134 39.71 -11.14 3.48
CA GLU A 134 39.42 -10.29 4.65
C GLU A 134 37.99 -9.74 4.61
N CYS A 135 37.50 -9.36 3.41
CA CYS A 135 36.10 -8.96 3.21
C CYS A 135 35.11 -10.08 3.56
N ARG A 136 35.39 -11.33 3.15
CA ARG A 136 34.59 -12.50 3.53
C ARG A 136 34.55 -12.67 5.04
N ASN A 137 35.69 -12.55 5.69
CA ASN A 137 35.77 -12.64 7.14
C ASN A 137 35.02 -11.52 7.86
N MET A 138 35.04 -10.30 7.31
CA MET A 138 34.23 -9.19 7.79
C MET A 138 32.73 -9.53 7.67
N THR A 139 32.29 -10.12 6.56
CA THR A 139 30.91 -10.55 6.35
C THR A 139 30.46 -11.57 7.40
N TYR A 140 31.26 -12.59 7.70
CA TYR A 140 30.94 -13.55 8.76
C TYR A 140 30.84 -12.90 10.14
N THR A 141 31.66 -11.87 10.41
CA THR A 141 31.57 -11.12 11.65
C THR A 141 30.30 -10.27 11.71
N TRP A 142 29.95 -9.63 10.60
CA TRP A 142 28.72 -8.87 10.46
C TRP A 142 27.46 -9.73 10.67
N ILE A 143 27.45 -10.97 10.15
CA ILE A 143 26.38 -11.96 10.37
C ILE A 143 26.23 -12.24 11.86
N LYS A 144 27.33 -12.53 12.57
CA LYS A 144 27.30 -12.83 14.02
C LYS A 144 26.73 -11.68 14.84
N MET A 145 27.00 -10.42 14.44
CA MET A 145 26.47 -9.23 15.10
C MET A 145 24.96 -9.08 14.90
N ARG A 146 24.38 -9.73 13.88
CA ARG A 146 22.96 -9.70 13.54
C ARG A 146 22.24 -11.03 13.80
N ALA A 147 22.83 -11.97 14.47
CA ALA A 147 22.30 -13.32 14.68
C ALA A 147 20.88 -13.36 15.26
N GLU A 148 20.50 -12.40 16.10
CA GLU A 148 19.14 -12.28 16.66
C GLU A 148 18.07 -11.90 15.63
N LYS A 149 18.46 -11.33 14.47
CA LYS A 149 17.58 -10.91 13.38
C LYS A 149 17.73 -11.78 12.13
N TRP A 150 18.43 -12.90 12.25
CA TRP A 150 18.74 -13.77 11.13
C TRP A 150 17.47 -14.45 10.62
N ASN A 151 17.25 -14.38 9.31
CA ASN A 151 16.13 -15.01 8.62
C ASN A 151 16.59 -15.60 7.27
N GLU A 152 15.72 -16.32 6.58
CA GLU A 152 16.00 -16.95 5.28
C GLU A 152 16.43 -15.94 4.21
N GLU A 153 15.84 -14.74 4.20
CA GLU A 153 16.20 -13.68 3.26
C GLU A 153 17.65 -13.21 3.44
N MET A 154 18.09 -13.04 4.68
CA MET A 154 19.49 -12.69 4.99
C MET A 154 20.46 -13.83 4.61
N GLU A 155 20.05 -15.08 4.77
CA GLU A 155 20.84 -16.24 4.33
C GLU A 155 21.02 -16.25 2.82
N LEU A 156 19.95 -15.97 2.08
CA LEU A 156 19.96 -15.83 0.64
C LEU A 156 20.86 -14.67 0.19
N GLU A 157 20.73 -13.50 0.78
CA GLU A 157 21.58 -12.34 0.49
C GLU A 157 23.06 -12.67 0.69
N MET A 158 23.39 -13.41 1.75
CA MET A 158 24.77 -13.81 2.00
C MET A 158 25.30 -14.81 0.98
N SER A 159 24.48 -15.75 0.53
CA SER A 159 24.84 -16.66 -0.54
C SER A 159 25.19 -15.91 -1.83
N VAL A 160 24.33 -14.97 -2.24
CA VAL A 160 24.55 -14.15 -3.44
C VAL A 160 25.79 -13.26 -3.31
N LEU A 161 26.03 -12.70 -2.13
CA LEU A 161 27.22 -11.89 -1.86
C LEU A 161 28.51 -12.74 -1.98
N HIS A 162 28.52 -13.98 -1.47
CA HIS A 162 29.68 -14.86 -1.62
C HIS A 162 29.96 -15.20 -3.09
N GLU A 163 28.92 -15.40 -3.90
CA GLU A 163 29.07 -15.57 -5.33
C GLU A 163 29.58 -14.33 -6.04
N ALA A 164 29.08 -13.15 -5.64
CA ALA A 164 29.59 -11.88 -6.16
C ALA A 164 31.10 -11.76 -5.92
N PHE A 165 31.62 -12.21 -4.77
CA PHE A 165 33.05 -12.26 -4.52
C PHE A 165 33.76 -13.27 -5.45
N ASP A 166 33.21 -14.48 -5.62
CA ASP A 166 33.83 -15.54 -6.42
C ASP A 166 33.88 -15.19 -7.91
N TYR A 167 32.82 -14.60 -8.43
CA TYR A 167 32.68 -14.27 -9.85
C TYR A 167 32.95 -12.80 -10.16
N ARG A 168 33.43 -11.98 -9.19
CA ARG A 168 33.64 -10.54 -9.31
C ARG A 168 34.28 -10.13 -10.65
N LYS A 169 35.41 -10.76 -11.01
CA LYS A 169 36.13 -10.45 -12.25
C LYS A 169 35.35 -10.81 -13.50
N LYS A 170 34.64 -11.94 -13.47
CA LYS A 170 33.86 -12.42 -14.62
C LYS A 170 32.61 -11.54 -14.84
N LEU A 171 32.02 -11.06 -13.75
CA LEU A 171 30.87 -10.17 -13.78
C LEU A 171 31.25 -8.70 -13.97
N GLY A 172 32.54 -8.34 -13.89
CA GLY A 172 32.98 -6.97 -14.01
C GLY A 172 32.68 -6.10 -12.78
N LEU A 173 32.39 -6.73 -11.62
CA LEU A 173 32.07 -6.01 -10.39
C LEU A 173 33.26 -5.26 -9.84
N VAL A 174 33.03 -4.02 -9.43
CA VAL A 174 33.99 -3.16 -8.74
C VAL A 174 33.62 -3.12 -7.25
N GLY A 175 34.59 -3.24 -6.39
CA GLY A 175 34.40 -3.14 -4.94
C GLY A 175 35.33 -2.10 -4.31
N GLY A 176 34.87 -1.54 -3.21
CA GLY A 176 35.67 -0.66 -2.35
C GLY A 176 35.49 -1.04 -0.88
N ILE A 177 36.55 -0.88 -0.11
CA ILE A 177 36.58 -1.20 1.33
C ILE A 177 37.04 0.00 2.15
N ILE A 178 36.56 0.07 3.38
CA ILE A 178 37.12 0.96 4.41
C ILE A 178 37.86 0.09 5.43
N ARG A 179 39.13 0.42 5.60
CA ARG A 179 39.95 -0.15 6.66
C ARG A 179 40.11 0.86 7.78
N LYS A 180 39.95 0.42 9.06
CA LYS A 180 40.17 1.23 10.25
C LYS A 180 40.97 0.39 11.26
N ALA A 181 42.01 0.99 11.85
CA ALA A 181 42.93 0.29 12.75
C ALA A 181 43.46 -1.05 12.16
N GLY A 182 43.70 -1.09 10.86
CA GLY A 182 44.19 -2.27 10.15
C GLY A 182 43.14 -3.34 9.82
N GLN A 183 41.87 -3.16 10.20
CA GLN A 183 40.79 -4.11 9.93
C GLN A 183 39.78 -3.55 8.90
N ILE A 184 39.25 -4.41 8.02
CA ILE A 184 38.14 -4.05 7.15
C ILE A 184 36.88 -3.91 8.00
N VAL A 185 36.26 -2.73 7.97
CA VAL A 185 35.08 -2.40 8.78
C VAL A 185 33.83 -2.11 7.93
N ALA A 186 34.03 -1.87 6.64
CA ALA A 186 32.93 -1.67 5.69
C ALA A 186 33.40 -1.97 4.27
N PHE A 187 32.46 -2.37 3.39
CA PHE A 187 32.68 -2.51 1.96
C PHE A 187 31.42 -2.19 1.16
N SER A 188 31.63 -1.91 -0.13
CA SER A 188 30.57 -1.75 -1.12
C SER A 188 30.98 -2.42 -2.42
N ILE A 189 30.01 -3.00 -3.15
CA ILE A 189 30.22 -3.66 -4.44
C ILE A 189 29.13 -3.20 -5.40
N GLY A 190 29.51 -2.89 -6.64
CA GLY A 190 28.58 -2.48 -7.67
C GLY A 190 29.21 -2.55 -9.07
N GLU A 191 28.47 -2.06 -10.06
CA GLU A 191 28.87 -2.05 -11.46
C GLU A 191 28.22 -0.91 -12.23
N PRO A 192 28.72 -0.56 -13.43
CA PRO A 192 28.00 0.28 -14.38
C PRO A 192 26.67 -0.37 -14.81
N LEU A 193 25.55 0.31 -14.58
CA LEU A 193 24.23 -0.15 -15.03
C LEU A 193 23.98 0.27 -16.49
N ASN A 194 24.30 1.50 -16.82
CA ASN A 194 24.19 2.08 -18.14
C ASN A 194 25.17 3.26 -18.30
N SER A 195 25.01 4.10 -19.33
CA SER A 195 25.93 5.21 -19.64
C SER A 195 25.94 6.33 -18.61
N ASP A 196 24.92 6.47 -17.75
CA ASP A 196 24.78 7.58 -16.79
C ASP A 196 24.52 7.13 -15.35
N THR A 197 24.27 5.86 -15.13
CA THR A 197 23.88 5.30 -13.82
C THR A 197 24.81 4.15 -13.42
N TYR A 198 25.28 4.21 -12.18
CA TYR A 198 26.03 3.14 -11.51
C TYR A 198 25.12 2.46 -10.49
N VAL A 199 25.13 1.11 -10.42
CA VAL A 199 24.34 0.37 -9.42
C VAL A 199 25.23 -0.15 -8.30
N VAL A 200 24.76 -0.03 -7.07
CA VAL A 200 25.38 -0.55 -5.85
C VAL A 200 24.54 -1.70 -5.31
N HIS A 201 25.03 -2.92 -5.52
CA HIS A 201 24.35 -4.15 -5.10
C HIS A 201 24.50 -4.44 -3.62
N PHE A 202 25.70 -4.24 -3.09
CA PHE A 202 25.98 -4.55 -1.69
C PHE A 202 26.68 -3.39 -1.00
N GLU A 203 26.22 -3.06 0.19
CA GLU A 203 26.86 -2.12 1.11
C GLU A 203 26.72 -2.65 2.53
N LYS A 204 27.85 -3.04 3.14
CA LYS A 204 27.90 -3.58 4.49
C LYS A 204 28.92 -2.82 5.34
N ALA A 205 28.56 -2.57 6.58
CA ALA A 205 29.43 -1.96 7.57
C ALA A 205 29.11 -2.51 8.95
N PHE A 206 30.04 -2.50 9.89
CA PHE A 206 29.76 -2.89 11.27
C PHE A 206 28.75 -1.93 11.90
N PRO A 207 27.62 -2.44 12.41
CA PRO A 207 26.51 -1.60 12.87
C PRO A 207 26.83 -0.83 14.16
N ASP A 208 27.74 -1.32 14.98
CA ASP A 208 28.21 -0.69 16.22
C ASP A 208 29.29 0.38 15.97
N MET A 209 29.82 0.47 14.74
CA MET A 209 30.79 1.48 14.36
C MET A 209 30.12 2.72 13.77
N GLN A 210 30.00 3.75 14.60
CA GLN A 210 29.35 5.00 14.22
C GLN A 210 30.03 5.64 13.00
N GLY A 211 29.24 5.88 11.94
CA GLY A 211 29.71 6.56 10.73
C GLY A 211 30.28 5.64 9.66
N ALA A 212 30.45 4.32 9.90
CA ALA A 212 31.00 3.38 8.92
C ALA A 212 30.14 3.29 7.64
N TYR A 213 28.79 3.17 7.74
CA TYR A 213 27.91 3.17 6.59
C TYR A 213 27.96 4.48 5.77
N PRO A 214 27.81 5.67 6.36
CA PRO A 214 28.00 6.91 5.60
C PRO A 214 29.40 7.06 4.99
N MET A 215 30.41 6.55 5.65
CA MET A 215 31.79 6.62 5.17
C MET A 215 32.00 5.75 3.93
N ILE A 216 31.62 4.48 3.97
CA ILE A 216 31.77 3.60 2.79
C ILE A 216 30.92 4.09 1.62
N ASN A 217 29.68 4.54 1.88
CA ASN A 217 28.81 5.09 0.84
C ASN A 217 29.47 6.27 0.13
N GLN A 218 29.96 7.26 0.87
CA GLN A 218 30.61 8.43 0.28
C GLN A 218 31.89 8.06 -0.47
N GLN A 219 32.76 7.26 0.14
CA GLN A 219 34.06 6.93 -0.45
C GLN A 219 33.88 6.06 -1.71
N PHE A 220 32.97 5.10 -1.69
CA PHE A 220 32.70 4.30 -2.87
C PHE A 220 32.15 5.13 -4.03
N VAL A 221 31.24 6.04 -3.76
CA VAL A 221 30.72 6.98 -4.77
C VAL A 221 31.81 7.92 -5.32
N LEU A 222 32.74 8.36 -4.50
CA LEU A 222 33.85 9.22 -4.93
C LEU A 222 34.82 8.50 -5.87
N HIS A 223 35.09 7.20 -5.64
CA HIS A 223 36.13 6.45 -6.36
C HIS A 223 35.58 5.57 -7.50
N ALA A 224 34.38 4.95 -7.31
CA ALA A 224 33.84 4.02 -8.29
C ALA A 224 32.79 4.65 -9.22
N CYS A 225 32.16 5.76 -8.81
CA CYS A 225 31.04 6.35 -9.57
C CYS A 225 31.40 7.71 -10.22
N GLU A 226 32.67 8.06 -10.38
CA GLU A 226 33.12 9.39 -10.82
C GLU A 226 32.50 9.81 -12.15
N ASP A 227 32.41 8.89 -13.10
CA ASP A 227 31.94 9.13 -14.48
C ASP A 227 30.40 9.10 -14.63
N TYR A 228 29.65 8.88 -13.54
CA TYR A 228 28.20 8.69 -13.60
C TYR A 228 27.43 9.87 -13.00
N THR A 229 26.24 10.12 -13.53
CA THR A 229 25.32 11.15 -13.04
C THR A 229 24.52 10.65 -11.84
N TYR A 230 24.12 9.38 -11.88
CA TYR A 230 23.25 8.76 -10.91
C TYR A 230 23.89 7.52 -10.25
N VAL A 231 23.42 7.26 -9.03
CA VAL A 231 23.72 6.03 -8.30
C VAL A 231 22.40 5.36 -7.92
N ASN A 232 22.16 4.15 -8.45
CA ASN A 232 21.07 3.29 -8.03
C ASN A 232 21.54 2.45 -6.84
N ARG A 233 20.76 2.45 -5.75
CA ARG A 233 21.04 1.64 -4.56
C ARG A 233 19.94 0.60 -4.32
N GLU A 234 19.25 0.20 -5.39
CA GLU A 234 18.21 -0.82 -5.42
C GLU A 234 17.05 -0.56 -4.44
N GLU A 235 16.16 -1.51 -4.25
CA GLU A 235 14.96 -1.45 -3.43
C GLU A 235 15.23 -1.65 -1.93
N ASP A 236 14.18 -1.49 -1.10
CA ASP A 236 14.23 -1.72 0.36
C ASP A 236 13.61 -3.04 0.83
N THR A 237 13.08 -3.85 -0.09
CA THR A 237 12.42 -5.15 0.17
C THR A 237 11.35 -5.12 1.28
N GLY A 238 10.82 -3.94 1.58
CA GLY A 238 9.82 -3.76 2.66
C GLY A 238 10.41 -3.59 4.06
N ASP A 239 11.75 -3.65 4.27
CA ASP A 239 12.35 -3.40 5.58
C ASP A 239 12.23 -1.92 5.99
N PRO A 240 11.49 -1.60 7.08
CA PRO A 240 11.28 -0.22 7.50
C PRO A 240 12.57 0.51 7.89
N GLY A 241 13.55 -0.24 8.42
CA GLY A 241 14.86 0.31 8.81
C GLY A 241 15.69 0.68 7.60
N LEU A 242 15.74 -0.22 6.60
CA LEU A 242 16.43 0.00 5.33
C LEU A 242 15.75 1.13 4.55
N ARG A 243 14.41 1.15 4.48
CA ARG A 243 13.63 2.25 3.90
C ARG A 243 13.97 3.59 4.52
N LYS A 244 13.95 3.68 5.85
CA LYS A 244 14.33 4.89 6.59
C LYS A 244 15.78 5.30 6.29
N ALA A 245 16.69 4.36 6.22
CA ALA A 245 18.09 4.61 5.89
C ALA A 245 18.25 5.17 4.47
N LYS A 246 17.65 4.52 3.46
CA LYS A 246 17.68 4.96 2.06
C LYS A 246 17.01 6.33 1.88
N MET A 247 15.80 6.54 2.41
CA MET A 247 15.11 7.83 2.36
C MET A 247 15.89 8.98 3.02
N SER A 248 16.72 8.68 4.04
CA SER A 248 17.53 9.70 4.74
C SER A 248 18.61 10.34 3.88
N TYR A 249 18.90 9.79 2.69
CA TYR A 249 19.80 10.36 1.69
C TYR A 249 19.08 11.17 0.61
N TYR A 250 17.74 11.30 0.69
CA TYR A 250 16.89 12.09 -0.22
C TYR A 250 17.08 11.69 -1.69
N PRO A 251 16.60 10.53 -2.09
CA PRO A 251 16.69 10.09 -3.48
C PRO A 251 16.04 11.11 -4.42
N GLU A 252 16.58 11.26 -5.62
CA GLU A 252 15.99 12.12 -6.65
C GLU A 252 14.83 11.45 -7.34
N ILE A 253 14.92 10.11 -7.54
CA ILE A 253 13.90 9.31 -8.19
C ILE A 253 13.66 8.07 -7.33
N LEU A 254 12.40 7.76 -7.11
CA LEU A 254 11.94 6.42 -6.74
C LEU A 254 11.51 5.76 -8.03
N LEU A 255 12.37 4.89 -8.57
CA LEU A 255 12.12 4.23 -9.84
C LEU A 255 11.10 3.11 -9.63
N LYS A 256 9.89 3.36 -10.09
CA LYS A 256 8.81 2.39 -10.03
C LYS A 256 9.12 1.18 -10.92
N LYS A 257 8.86 -0.01 -10.39
CA LYS A 257 8.92 -1.27 -11.12
C LYS A 257 7.55 -1.94 -11.05
N TYR A 258 7.14 -2.55 -12.15
CA TYR A 258 5.83 -3.19 -12.28
C TYR A 258 5.98 -4.64 -12.71
N VAL A 259 4.99 -5.44 -12.33
CA VAL A 259 4.77 -6.80 -12.83
C VAL A 259 3.50 -6.81 -13.67
N ALA A 260 3.57 -7.36 -14.88
CA ALA A 260 2.41 -7.53 -15.75
C ALA A 260 2.02 -9.02 -15.79
N ILE A 261 0.77 -9.33 -15.44
CA ILE A 261 0.20 -10.68 -15.41
C ILE A 261 -0.96 -10.74 -16.38
N SER A 262 -0.94 -11.64 -17.35
CA SER A 262 -2.09 -11.82 -18.26
C SER A 262 -3.33 -12.23 -17.46
N SER A 263 -4.41 -11.45 -17.55
CA SER A 263 -5.62 -11.60 -16.74
C SER A 263 -6.79 -10.89 -17.41
N ASP A 264 -8.00 -11.39 -17.17
CA ASP A 264 -9.25 -10.71 -17.50
C ASP A 264 -9.81 -9.88 -16.32
N VAL A 265 -9.16 -9.93 -15.15
CA VAL A 265 -9.35 -8.99 -14.05
C VAL A 265 -8.17 -8.05 -14.04
N ILE A 266 -8.43 -6.76 -14.16
CA ILE A 266 -7.41 -5.72 -14.28
C ILE A 266 -7.60 -4.64 -13.24
N PHE A 267 -6.55 -3.88 -12.93
CA PHE A 267 -6.73 -2.60 -12.23
C PHE A 267 -7.32 -1.56 -13.18
N ALA A 268 -8.29 -0.82 -12.66
CA ALA A 268 -8.88 0.29 -13.38
C ALA A 268 -7.89 1.46 -13.50
N ASP A 269 -7.82 2.04 -14.69
CA ASP A 269 -7.13 3.30 -14.90
C ASP A 269 -8.15 4.45 -14.84
N LYS A 270 -7.94 5.39 -13.95
CA LYS A 270 -8.87 6.49 -13.66
C LYS A 270 -9.26 7.30 -14.91
N ASP A 271 -8.31 7.54 -15.82
CA ASP A 271 -8.55 8.36 -16.99
C ASP A 271 -9.09 7.52 -18.16
N ARG A 272 -8.57 6.32 -18.35
CA ARG A 272 -8.95 5.41 -19.45
C ARG A 272 -10.32 4.76 -19.26
N ASN A 273 -10.63 4.35 -18.04
CA ASN A 273 -11.87 3.62 -17.74
C ASN A 273 -12.97 4.50 -17.15
N ARG A 274 -12.77 5.82 -17.05
CA ARG A 274 -13.70 6.73 -16.38
C ARG A 274 -15.14 6.63 -16.90
N GLU A 275 -15.32 6.70 -18.21
CA GLU A 275 -16.65 6.61 -18.84
C GLU A 275 -17.34 5.26 -18.57
N GLU A 276 -16.58 4.18 -18.56
CA GLU A 276 -17.10 2.84 -18.31
C GLU A 276 -17.47 2.63 -16.84
N ILE A 277 -16.66 3.17 -15.93
CA ILE A 277 -16.95 3.16 -14.49
C ILE A 277 -18.23 3.95 -14.22
N HIS A 278 -18.37 5.15 -14.78
CA HIS A 278 -19.62 5.93 -14.71
C HIS A 278 -20.81 5.11 -15.16
N LYS A 279 -20.72 4.49 -16.34
CA LYS A 279 -21.80 3.66 -16.89
C LYS A 279 -22.19 2.51 -15.94
N ILE A 280 -21.22 1.81 -15.36
CA ILE A 280 -21.52 0.73 -14.42
C ILE A 280 -22.16 1.30 -13.16
N TRP A 281 -21.60 2.38 -12.62
CA TRP A 281 -22.03 2.99 -11.36
C TRP A 281 -23.47 3.53 -11.45
N GLU A 282 -23.75 4.35 -12.46
CA GLU A 282 -25.08 4.92 -12.69
C GLU A 282 -26.14 3.84 -12.91
N ASN A 283 -25.83 2.79 -13.70
CA ASN A 283 -26.78 1.71 -13.96
C ASN A 283 -27.04 0.80 -12.75
N CYS A 284 -26.09 0.65 -11.83
CA CYS A 284 -26.21 -0.27 -10.72
C CYS A 284 -26.64 0.40 -9.42
N PHE A 285 -26.22 1.64 -9.18
CA PHE A 285 -26.50 2.38 -7.94
C PHE A 285 -27.46 3.54 -8.15
N GLY A 286 -27.58 4.07 -9.38
CA GLY A 286 -28.44 5.20 -9.68
C GLY A 286 -27.91 6.56 -9.20
N ASP A 287 -26.64 6.60 -8.81
CA ASP A 287 -25.98 7.81 -8.35
C ASP A 287 -25.76 8.81 -9.49
N GLU A 288 -25.77 10.11 -9.18
CA GLU A 288 -25.50 11.16 -10.14
C GLU A 288 -24.02 11.21 -10.52
N ALA A 289 -23.73 11.65 -11.75
CA ALA A 289 -22.37 11.68 -12.29
C ALA A 289 -21.38 12.47 -11.40
N GLU A 290 -21.84 13.55 -10.77
CA GLU A 290 -21.03 14.36 -9.86
C GLU A 290 -20.55 13.59 -8.63
N LEU A 291 -21.35 12.65 -8.12
CA LEU A 291 -20.99 11.79 -6.99
C LEU A 291 -19.93 10.79 -7.41
N VAL A 292 -20.08 10.17 -8.58
CA VAL A 292 -19.08 9.24 -9.15
C VAL A 292 -17.76 9.97 -9.38
N ASP A 293 -17.79 11.15 -9.98
CA ASP A 293 -16.61 12.00 -10.17
C ASP A 293 -15.93 12.34 -8.85
N PHE A 294 -16.71 12.71 -7.83
CA PHE A 294 -16.19 12.99 -6.51
C PHE A 294 -15.42 11.78 -5.92
N TYR A 295 -16.00 10.57 -6.05
CA TYR A 295 -15.32 9.34 -5.60
C TYR A 295 -14.03 9.08 -6.40
N LEU A 296 -14.11 9.10 -7.72
CA LEU A 296 -12.96 8.82 -8.60
C LEU A 296 -11.81 9.80 -8.35
N ASP A 297 -12.12 11.08 -8.13
CA ASP A 297 -11.10 12.10 -7.93
C ASP A 297 -10.45 12.07 -6.55
N LYS A 298 -11.18 11.64 -5.52
CA LYS A 298 -10.73 11.69 -4.13
C LYS A 298 -10.21 10.37 -3.58
N ARG A 299 -10.72 9.24 -4.09
CA ARG A 299 -10.46 7.91 -3.48
C ARG A 299 -9.85 6.90 -4.43
N MET A 300 -10.08 7.04 -5.74
CA MET A 300 -9.51 6.09 -6.68
C MET A 300 -8.00 6.30 -6.83
N THR A 301 -7.26 5.21 -6.72
CA THR A 301 -5.83 5.10 -6.99
C THR A 301 -5.59 4.11 -8.12
N GLU A 302 -4.35 3.97 -8.59
CA GLU A 302 -3.99 3.05 -9.67
C GLU A 302 -4.07 1.55 -9.28
N ASP A 303 -4.35 1.24 -7.98
CA ASP A 303 -4.28 -0.11 -7.41
C ASP A 303 -5.45 -0.46 -6.46
N ASN A 304 -6.52 0.34 -6.42
CA ASN A 304 -7.61 0.12 -5.48
C ASN A 304 -8.98 -0.13 -6.11
N MET A 305 -9.08 -0.26 -7.45
CA MET A 305 -10.30 -0.66 -8.13
C MET A 305 -9.99 -1.74 -9.17
N LEU A 306 -10.73 -2.83 -9.16
CA LEU A 306 -10.62 -3.90 -10.14
C LEU A 306 -11.82 -3.90 -11.09
N LEU A 307 -11.55 -4.20 -12.35
CA LEU A 307 -12.54 -4.35 -13.41
C LEU A 307 -12.47 -5.73 -14.05
N ILE A 308 -13.60 -6.20 -14.59
CA ILE A 308 -13.66 -7.22 -15.63
C ILE A 308 -14.19 -6.57 -16.90
N CYS A 309 -13.49 -6.84 -18.01
CA CYS A 309 -13.87 -6.36 -19.32
C CYS A 309 -14.31 -7.51 -20.24
N GLN A 310 -15.28 -7.24 -21.10
CA GLN A 310 -15.76 -8.14 -22.14
C GLN A 310 -15.89 -7.38 -23.43
N ASP A 311 -15.28 -7.90 -24.49
CA ASP A 311 -15.30 -7.30 -25.84
C ASP A 311 -14.82 -5.82 -25.85
N GLY A 312 -13.85 -5.49 -24.99
CA GLY A 312 -13.27 -4.17 -24.89
C GLY A 312 -14.06 -3.18 -24.02
N HIS A 313 -15.00 -3.65 -23.19
CA HIS A 313 -15.81 -2.81 -22.31
C HIS A 313 -15.86 -3.36 -20.90
N ALA A 314 -15.69 -2.49 -19.91
CA ALA A 314 -15.85 -2.87 -18.52
C ALA A 314 -17.33 -3.24 -18.22
N VAL A 315 -17.52 -4.41 -17.62
CA VAL A 315 -18.83 -4.97 -17.33
C VAL A 315 -19.09 -5.22 -15.85
N SER A 316 -18.03 -5.23 -15.06
CA SER A 316 -18.11 -5.42 -13.60
C SER A 316 -16.96 -4.71 -12.92
N MET A 317 -17.18 -4.20 -11.72
CA MET A 317 -16.20 -3.47 -10.92
C MET A 317 -16.32 -3.78 -9.44
N ALA A 318 -15.23 -3.51 -8.69
CA ALA A 318 -15.23 -3.39 -7.23
C ALA A 318 -14.05 -2.54 -6.78
N SER A 319 -14.25 -1.76 -5.73
CA SER A 319 -13.22 -0.94 -5.09
C SER A 319 -12.75 -1.57 -3.77
N PHE A 320 -11.48 -1.32 -3.41
CA PHE A 320 -10.82 -1.91 -2.25
C PHE A 320 -10.06 -0.82 -1.50
N LEU A 321 -10.62 -0.37 -0.39
CA LEU A 321 -10.08 0.74 0.40
C LEU A 321 -9.28 0.19 1.59
N ASP A 322 -8.14 0.82 1.88
CA ASP A 322 -7.30 0.42 3.00
C ASP A 322 -7.97 0.71 4.33
N ILE A 323 -7.97 -0.29 5.21
CA ILE A 323 -8.41 -0.23 6.58
C ILE A 323 -7.44 -1.00 7.48
N ASN A 324 -7.51 -0.75 8.79
CA ASN A 324 -6.79 -1.53 9.78
C ASN A 324 -7.75 -2.07 10.84
N ILE A 325 -7.57 -3.33 11.24
CA ILE A 325 -8.37 -4.01 12.25
C ILE A 325 -7.54 -4.13 13.54
N ARG A 326 -8.11 -3.73 14.68
CA ARG A 326 -7.47 -3.88 15.98
C ARG A 326 -7.55 -5.33 16.47
N ASP A 327 -6.41 -5.93 16.83
CA ASP A 327 -6.28 -7.29 17.38
C ASP A 327 -5.33 -7.25 18.59
N GLY A 328 -5.87 -7.12 19.79
CA GLY A 328 -5.10 -6.85 21.00
C GLY A 328 -4.36 -5.52 20.93
N GLU A 329 -3.04 -5.53 20.97
CA GLU A 329 -2.20 -4.31 20.84
C GLU A 329 -1.75 -4.06 19.39
N GLU A 330 -2.03 -4.96 18.45
CA GLU A 330 -1.59 -4.90 17.06
C GLU A 330 -2.67 -4.31 16.14
N TRP A 331 -2.20 -3.74 15.03
CA TRP A 331 -3.02 -3.33 13.91
C TRP A 331 -2.77 -4.25 12.71
N LYS A 332 -3.84 -4.85 12.18
CA LYS A 332 -3.78 -5.75 11.01
C LYS A 332 -4.37 -5.06 9.80
N PRO A 333 -3.61 -4.96 8.70
CA PRO A 333 -4.13 -4.40 7.47
C PRO A 333 -5.22 -5.29 6.89
N ALA A 334 -6.23 -4.66 6.29
CA ALA A 334 -7.32 -5.31 5.57
C ALA A 334 -7.85 -4.38 4.47
N LYS A 335 -8.70 -4.88 3.59
CA LYS A 335 -9.37 -4.09 2.56
C LYS A 335 -10.88 -4.01 2.83
N TYR A 336 -11.42 -2.81 2.84
CA TYR A 336 -12.86 -2.59 2.77
C TYR A 336 -13.32 -2.64 1.32
N VAL A 337 -14.23 -3.57 1.02
CA VAL A 337 -14.79 -3.75 -0.32
C VAL A 337 -15.96 -2.81 -0.50
N TYR A 338 -15.88 -1.95 -1.50
CA TYR A 338 -16.86 -0.92 -1.82
C TYR A 338 -17.25 -0.96 -3.30
N SER A 339 -18.42 -0.46 -3.65
CA SER A 339 -18.93 -0.32 -5.02
C SER A 339 -18.85 -1.60 -5.88
N VAL A 340 -19.22 -2.75 -5.31
CA VAL A 340 -19.29 -3.99 -6.07
C VAL A 340 -20.49 -3.94 -7.03
N ALA A 341 -20.22 -3.91 -8.32
CA ALA A 341 -21.26 -3.76 -9.34
C ALA A 341 -20.99 -4.63 -10.58
N THR A 342 -22.06 -5.05 -11.22
CA THR A 342 -22.03 -5.72 -12.52
C THR A 342 -23.21 -5.22 -13.34
N LEU A 343 -22.99 -4.79 -14.58
CA LEU A 343 -24.05 -4.34 -15.48
C LEU A 343 -25.17 -5.39 -15.56
N PRO A 344 -26.45 -4.99 -15.57
CA PRO A 344 -27.59 -5.88 -15.52
C PRO A 344 -27.56 -7.01 -16.57
N GLU A 345 -27.15 -6.73 -17.79
CA GLU A 345 -27.05 -7.67 -18.90
C GLU A 345 -25.92 -8.72 -18.73
N TYR A 346 -25.04 -8.48 -17.78
CA TYR A 346 -23.91 -9.36 -17.44
C TYR A 346 -24.07 -10.04 -16.06
N CYS A 347 -25.14 -9.75 -15.34
CA CYS A 347 -25.44 -10.40 -14.07
C CYS A 347 -25.56 -11.93 -14.19
N SER A 348 -25.37 -12.63 -13.06
CA SER A 348 -25.44 -14.11 -12.96
C SER A 348 -24.33 -14.85 -13.73
N ARG A 349 -23.32 -14.18 -14.26
CA ARG A 349 -22.16 -14.80 -14.92
C ARG A 349 -20.97 -14.99 -13.98
N GLY A 350 -21.10 -14.58 -12.71
CA GLY A 350 -20.08 -14.77 -11.68
C GLY A 350 -18.94 -13.74 -11.66
N TYR A 351 -19.06 -12.64 -12.41
CA TYR A 351 -17.99 -11.65 -12.56
C TYR A 351 -17.62 -10.98 -11.23
N ALA A 352 -18.58 -10.49 -10.46
CA ALA A 352 -18.29 -9.88 -9.17
C ALA A 352 -17.59 -10.87 -8.20
N GLY A 353 -18.03 -12.13 -8.16
CA GLY A 353 -17.35 -13.18 -7.38
C GLY A 353 -15.92 -13.45 -7.86
N LYS A 354 -15.67 -13.35 -9.16
CA LYS A 354 -14.32 -13.50 -9.73
C LYS A 354 -13.41 -12.33 -9.34
N ILE A 355 -13.92 -11.09 -9.37
CA ILE A 355 -13.18 -9.91 -8.89
C ILE A 355 -12.80 -10.09 -7.41
N LEU A 356 -13.76 -10.49 -6.55
CA LEU A 356 -13.53 -10.62 -5.12
C LEU A 356 -12.50 -11.70 -4.79
N LYS A 357 -12.54 -12.86 -5.46
CA LYS A 357 -11.52 -13.90 -5.31
C LYS A 357 -10.15 -13.45 -5.81
N LYS A 358 -10.13 -12.74 -6.94
CA LYS A 358 -8.86 -12.20 -7.45
C LYS A 358 -8.27 -11.13 -6.54
N ALA A 359 -9.11 -10.30 -5.92
CA ALA A 359 -8.70 -9.32 -4.93
C ALA A 359 -8.07 -9.97 -3.69
N GLU A 360 -8.64 -11.08 -3.18
CA GLU A 360 -8.06 -11.85 -2.07
C GLU A 360 -6.65 -12.34 -2.43
N GLU A 361 -6.46 -12.88 -3.63
CA GLU A 361 -5.14 -13.32 -4.12
C GLU A 361 -4.13 -12.16 -4.24
N ILE A 362 -4.57 -11.02 -4.82
CA ILE A 362 -3.71 -9.86 -5.10
C ILE A 362 -3.27 -9.18 -3.80
N PHE A 363 -4.23 -8.89 -2.92
CA PHE A 363 -3.95 -8.11 -1.72
C PHE A 363 -3.38 -8.96 -0.59
N ASN A 364 -3.63 -10.28 -0.61
CA ASN A 364 -3.20 -11.23 0.41
C ASN A 364 -3.50 -10.74 1.84
N MET A 365 -4.70 -10.21 2.03
CA MET A 365 -5.21 -9.72 3.32
C MET A 365 -6.73 -9.85 3.39
N PRO A 366 -7.33 -9.80 4.61
CA PRO A 366 -8.77 -9.92 4.77
C PRO A 366 -9.54 -8.88 3.96
N LEU A 367 -10.62 -9.32 3.32
CA LEU A 367 -11.61 -8.45 2.67
C LEU A 367 -12.83 -8.32 3.58
N VAL A 368 -13.23 -7.10 3.89
CA VAL A 368 -14.38 -6.79 4.75
C VAL A 368 -15.41 -6.01 3.94
N LEU A 369 -16.68 -6.37 4.02
CA LEU A 369 -17.75 -5.64 3.35
C LEU A 369 -18.99 -5.49 4.22
N VAL A 370 -19.78 -4.49 3.88
CA VAL A 370 -21.15 -4.29 4.35
C VAL A 370 -22.10 -4.61 3.20
N PRO A 371 -22.95 -5.66 3.33
CA PRO A 371 -23.98 -5.92 2.33
C PRO A 371 -24.97 -4.74 2.30
N ALA A 372 -25.22 -4.16 1.13
CA ALA A 372 -26.20 -3.09 0.98
C ALA A 372 -27.62 -3.56 1.35
N GLU A 373 -27.95 -4.81 1.02
CA GLU A 373 -29.25 -5.43 1.29
C GLU A 373 -29.08 -6.84 1.88
N LYS A 374 -30.06 -7.29 2.67
CA LYS A 374 -30.04 -8.63 3.32
C LYS A 374 -29.98 -9.78 2.31
N GLU A 375 -30.57 -9.59 1.15
CA GLU A 375 -30.60 -10.56 0.06
C GLU A 375 -29.19 -10.87 -0.47
N LEU A 376 -28.28 -9.91 -0.41
CA LEU A 376 -26.89 -10.05 -0.85
C LEU A 376 -26.03 -10.89 0.10
N VAL A 377 -26.41 -11.07 1.35
CA VAL A 377 -25.71 -11.94 2.31
C VAL A 377 -25.57 -13.36 1.75
N GLY A 378 -26.67 -13.90 1.16
CA GLY A 378 -26.66 -15.22 0.54
C GLY A 378 -25.75 -15.33 -0.69
N TYR A 379 -25.57 -14.24 -1.41
CA TYR A 379 -24.62 -14.15 -2.52
C TYR A 379 -23.18 -14.16 -2.04
N TYR A 380 -22.82 -13.30 -1.09
CA TYR A 380 -21.45 -13.19 -0.57
C TYR A 380 -21.01 -14.48 0.15
N ARG A 381 -21.90 -15.17 0.84
CA ARG A 381 -21.62 -16.51 1.40
C ARG A 381 -21.22 -17.53 0.33
N LYS A 382 -21.82 -17.50 -0.87
CA LYS A 382 -21.42 -18.38 -1.99
C LYS A 382 -20.05 -18.03 -2.56
N VAL A 383 -19.63 -16.77 -2.42
CA VAL A 383 -18.27 -16.33 -2.81
C VAL A 383 -17.23 -16.79 -1.80
N GLY A 384 -17.63 -17.04 -0.55
CA GLY A 384 -16.77 -17.49 0.54
C GLY A 384 -16.73 -16.55 1.74
N PHE A 385 -17.47 -15.45 1.71
CA PHE A 385 -17.56 -14.56 2.87
C PHE A 385 -18.37 -15.22 3.99
N THR A 386 -17.95 -14.98 5.24
CA THR A 386 -18.72 -15.30 6.44
C THR A 386 -19.27 -14.01 7.08
N GLU A 387 -20.41 -14.15 7.76
CA GLU A 387 -21.05 -13.01 8.44
C GLU A 387 -20.50 -12.91 9.86
N ALA A 388 -19.76 -11.84 10.13
CA ALA A 388 -19.25 -11.56 11.48
C ALA A 388 -20.38 -11.15 12.42
N TYR A 389 -21.26 -10.25 11.96
CA TYR A 389 -22.56 -9.97 12.61
C TYR A 389 -23.58 -9.41 11.61
N PRO A 390 -24.89 -9.62 11.84
CA PRO A 390 -25.94 -9.08 10.98
C PRO A 390 -26.19 -7.58 11.20
N SER A 391 -26.86 -6.95 10.23
CA SER A 391 -27.38 -5.59 10.42
C SER A 391 -28.44 -5.57 11.53
N GLU A 392 -28.38 -4.57 12.40
CA GLU A 392 -29.29 -4.41 13.54
C GLU A 392 -29.77 -2.97 13.62
N ARG A 393 -31.08 -2.78 13.85
CA ARG A 393 -31.65 -1.47 14.17
C ARG A 393 -31.34 -1.14 15.63
N LEU A 394 -30.45 -0.17 15.86
CA LEU A 394 -30.08 0.29 17.20
C LEU A 394 -31.12 1.27 17.79
N LEU A 395 -31.63 2.17 16.94
CA LEU A 395 -32.62 3.16 17.34
C LEU A 395 -33.55 3.51 16.19
N GLU A 396 -34.85 3.58 16.50
CA GLU A 396 -35.85 4.14 15.61
C GLU A 396 -36.83 4.98 16.44
N LYS A 397 -36.99 6.26 16.07
CA LYS A 397 -37.95 7.15 16.72
C LYS A 397 -38.82 7.84 15.68
N GLN A 398 -40.10 7.97 16.03
CA GLN A 398 -41.10 8.75 15.31
C GLN A 398 -41.78 9.68 16.32
N ASP A 399 -42.28 10.84 15.87
CA ASP A 399 -43.00 11.81 16.67
C ASP A 399 -42.21 12.27 17.91
N VAL A 400 -41.06 12.94 17.72
CA VAL A 400 -40.26 13.50 18.80
C VAL A 400 -41.00 14.69 19.41
N PRO A 401 -41.05 14.86 20.76
CA PRO A 401 -41.72 15.96 21.42
C PRO A 401 -41.23 17.33 20.93
N GLU A 402 -42.15 18.29 20.79
CA GLU A 402 -41.79 19.68 20.53
C GLU A 402 -40.86 20.21 21.63
N LEU A 403 -39.81 20.94 21.22
CA LEU A 403 -38.90 21.63 22.15
C LEU A 403 -39.68 22.48 23.14
N SER A 404 -39.60 22.17 24.43
CA SER A 404 -40.06 23.08 25.45
C SER A 404 -39.06 24.24 25.60
N ALA A 405 -39.51 25.48 25.47
CA ALA A 405 -38.71 26.70 25.46
C ALA A 405 -37.93 26.99 26.78
N ALA A 406 -37.78 26.01 27.67
CA ALA A 406 -37.31 26.21 29.05
C ALA A 406 -36.04 25.41 29.43
N GLU A 407 -35.51 24.53 28.56
CA GLU A 407 -34.28 23.81 28.88
C GLU A 407 -33.10 24.53 28.24
N LEU A 408 -32.27 25.16 29.08
CA LEU A 408 -30.94 25.66 28.71
C LEU A 408 -30.12 24.44 28.23
N ASN A 409 -29.70 24.46 26.98
CA ASN A 409 -28.85 23.40 26.41
C ASN A 409 -27.58 23.25 27.24
N SER A 410 -27.37 22.06 27.80
CA SER A 410 -26.15 21.68 28.51
C SER A 410 -25.01 21.33 27.57
N TYR A 411 -25.16 21.60 26.29
CA TYR A 411 -24.18 21.26 25.23
C TYR A 411 -24.00 22.37 24.20
N SER A 412 -22.86 22.33 23.50
CA SER A 412 -22.61 23.07 22.25
C SER A 412 -22.34 22.11 21.09
N VAL A 413 -22.75 22.51 19.87
CA VAL A 413 -22.49 21.78 18.64
C VAL A 413 -21.50 22.59 17.81
N GLU A 414 -20.33 22.01 17.53
CA GLU A 414 -19.22 22.69 16.89
C GLU A 414 -18.78 21.97 15.61
N GLU A 415 -18.13 22.71 14.71
CA GLU A 415 -17.45 22.11 13.57
C GLU A 415 -16.28 21.25 14.06
N ILE A 416 -15.97 20.19 13.30
CA ILE A 416 -14.90 19.25 13.65
C ILE A 416 -14.01 18.99 12.45
N THR A 417 -12.71 18.85 12.67
CA THR A 417 -11.77 18.41 11.65
C THR A 417 -11.68 16.88 11.60
N ALA A 418 -11.21 16.33 10.48
CA ALA A 418 -11.02 14.87 10.33
C ALA A 418 -10.04 14.31 11.38
N ALA A 419 -8.99 15.05 11.71
CA ALA A 419 -8.02 14.65 12.74
C ALA A 419 -8.63 14.61 14.15
N GLU A 420 -9.46 15.61 14.52
CA GLU A 420 -10.19 15.61 15.79
C GLU A 420 -11.22 14.48 15.83
N TYR A 421 -11.95 14.28 14.74
CA TYR A 421 -12.91 13.17 14.61
C TYR A 421 -12.22 11.82 14.82
N GLN A 422 -11.10 11.57 14.13
CA GLN A 422 -10.32 10.36 14.29
C GLN A 422 -9.89 10.14 15.74
N LYS A 423 -9.36 11.19 16.38
CA LYS A 423 -8.90 11.12 17.77
C LYS A 423 -10.03 10.75 18.74
N ILE A 424 -11.18 11.41 18.66
CA ILE A 424 -12.34 11.13 19.54
C ILE A 424 -12.87 9.73 19.25
N ARG A 425 -12.99 9.35 17.99
CA ARG A 425 -13.45 8.04 17.55
C ARG A 425 -12.58 6.92 18.14
N GLU A 426 -11.26 7.03 18.01
CA GLU A 426 -10.32 6.06 18.56
C GLU A 426 -10.37 6.01 20.10
N GLN A 427 -10.44 7.16 20.77
CA GLN A 427 -10.51 7.22 22.22
C GLN A 427 -11.77 6.55 22.80
N LYS A 428 -12.93 6.74 22.17
CA LYS A 428 -14.22 6.28 22.72
C LYS A 428 -14.68 4.91 22.20
N LEU A 429 -14.25 4.51 21.02
CA LEU A 429 -14.79 3.32 20.35
C LEU A 429 -13.77 2.19 20.19
N MET A 430 -12.49 2.44 20.49
CA MET A 430 -11.42 1.45 20.30
C MET A 430 -11.63 0.22 21.18
N ARG A 431 -11.62 -0.94 20.55
CA ARG A 431 -11.70 -2.27 21.15
C ARG A 431 -11.17 -3.30 20.14
N ASP A 432 -11.07 -4.57 20.53
CA ASP A 432 -10.74 -5.62 19.57
C ASP A 432 -11.79 -5.68 18.45
N GLY A 433 -11.34 -5.87 17.22
CA GLY A 433 -12.18 -5.79 16.04
C GLY A 433 -12.59 -4.38 15.60
N PHE A 434 -12.10 -3.33 16.28
CA PHE A 434 -12.32 -1.95 15.83
C PHE A 434 -11.66 -1.72 14.47
N ILE A 435 -12.41 -1.17 13.53
CA ILE A 435 -11.90 -0.82 12.21
C ILE A 435 -11.48 0.64 12.20
N ALA A 436 -10.17 0.87 12.05
CA ALA A 436 -9.60 2.18 11.91
C ALA A 436 -9.55 2.62 10.45
N TRP A 437 -9.91 3.87 10.24
CA TRP A 437 -9.73 4.62 9.02
C TRP A 437 -8.63 5.66 9.23
N ASP A 438 -7.83 5.91 8.21
CA ASP A 438 -6.88 7.02 8.26
C ASP A 438 -7.60 8.38 8.16
N GLU A 439 -6.88 9.47 8.46
CA GLU A 439 -7.44 10.82 8.42
C GLU A 439 -7.98 11.17 7.03
N ALA A 440 -7.35 10.71 5.95
CA ALA A 440 -7.78 10.97 4.58
C ALA A 440 -9.11 10.29 4.26
N ALA A 441 -9.30 9.05 4.75
CA ALA A 441 -10.55 8.32 4.61
C ALA A 441 -11.69 8.96 5.42
N ILE A 442 -11.40 9.38 6.66
CA ILE A 442 -12.37 10.11 7.48
C ILE A 442 -12.76 11.44 6.82
N ARG A 443 -11.80 12.20 6.33
CA ARG A 443 -12.06 13.45 5.60
C ARG A 443 -12.95 13.20 4.38
N PHE A 444 -12.66 12.16 3.61
CA PHE A 444 -13.51 11.78 2.50
C PHE A 444 -14.94 11.44 2.95
N ALA A 445 -15.12 10.65 4.01
CA ALA A 445 -16.43 10.31 4.54
C ALA A 445 -17.21 11.56 5.02
N MET A 446 -16.52 12.51 5.66
CA MET A 446 -17.12 13.79 6.06
C MET A 446 -17.53 14.65 4.85
N ASP A 447 -16.66 14.76 3.85
CA ASP A 447 -16.91 15.52 2.61
C ASP A 447 -18.07 14.87 1.82
N PHE A 448 -18.06 13.53 1.73
CA PHE A 448 -19.13 12.75 1.08
C PHE A 448 -20.47 12.93 1.79
N ASN A 449 -20.49 12.83 3.12
CA ASN A 449 -21.69 13.08 3.92
C ASN A 449 -22.22 14.51 3.71
N CYS A 450 -21.33 15.50 3.66
CA CYS A 450 -21.69 16.89 3.35
C CYS A 450 -22.25 17.04 1.93
N PHE A 451 -21.65 16.37 0.94
CA PHE A 451 -22.16 16.34 -0.44
C PHE A 451 -23.60 15.79 -0.51
N CYS A 452 -23.91 14.76 0.28
CA CYS A 452 -25.25 14.18 0.39
C CYS A 452 -26.21 15.02 1.25
N GLY A 453 -25.81 16.21 1.71
CA GLY A 453 -26.64 17.09 2.55
C GLY A 453 -26.59 16.79 4.05
N GLY A 454 -25.71 15.89 4.47
CA GLY A 454 -25.48 15.56 5.87
C GLY A 454 -24.51 16.52 6.56
N ARG A 455 -24.27 16.30 7.85
CA ARG A 455 -23.31 17.06 8.67
C ARG A 455 -22.51 16.15 9.58
N THR A 456 -21.30 16.59 9.88
CA THR A 456 -20.42 15.96 10.86
C THR A 456 -20.02 17.02 11.87
N VAL A 457 -20.28 16.78 13.14
CA VAL A 457 -20.13 17.76 14.21
C VAL A 457 -19.49 17.14 15.45
N LYS A 458 -18.92 18.01 16.27
CA LYS A 458 -18.48 17.72 17.63
C LYS A 458 -19.55 18.25 18.59
N VAL A 459 -19.93 17.45 19.59
CA VAL A 459 -20.84 17.81 20.67
C VAL A 459 -20.03 17.93 21.97
N VAL A 460 -20.07 19.09 22.59
CA VAL A 460 -19.34 19.39 23.83
C VAL A 460 -20.35 19.69 24.93
N TRP A 461 -20.28 18.95 26.06
CA TRP A 461 -21.20 19.07 27.18
C TRP A 461 -20.70 20.09 28.23
N SER A 462 -21.58 20.93 28.75
CA SER A 462 -21.24 22.09 29.57
C SER A 462 -21.26 21.83 31.08
N ASP A 463 -21.44 20.61 31.54
CA ASP A 463 -21.60 20.28 32.97
C ASP A 463 -20.34 20.45 33.84
N ASP A 464 -19.26 21.01 33.33
CA ASP A 464 -18.04 21.22 34.09
C ASP A 464 -17.38 22.59 33.82
N ILE A 465 -17.89 23.62 34.52
CA ILE A 465 -17.28 24.97 34.55
C ILE A 465 -15.86 24.96 35.18
N SER A 466 -15.36 23.80 35.61
CA SER A 466 -14.10 23.65 36.36
C SER A 466 -13.02 22.78 35.68
N ARG A 467 -13.27 22.22 34.50
CA ARG A 467 -12.27 21.38 33.81
C ARG A 467 -11.60 22.12 32.65
N ASP A 468 -10.28 21.93 32.59
CA ASP A 468 -9.41 22.34 31.52
C ASP A 468 -10.00 21.87 30.17
N GLU A 469 -9.96 22.68 29.11
CA GLU A 469 -10.47 22.40 27.76
C GLU A 469 -9.68 21.23 27.08
N SER A 470 -9.65 20.06 27.72
CA SER A 470 -9.06 18.87 27.10
C SER A 470 -10.10 18.21 26.18
N ALA A 471 -9.69 17.82 25.00
CA ALA A 471 -10.51 17.14 23.98
C ALA A 471 -11.09 15.77 24.45
N GLU A 472 -11.02 15.46 25.75
CA GLU A 472 -11.42 14.18 26.33
C GLU A 472 -12.93 14.06 26.57
N ASP A 473 -13.68 15.19 26.63
CA ASP A 473 -15.12 15.21 26.97
C ASP A 473 -16.04 15.52 25.76
N ALA A 474 -15.53 15.55 24.56
CA ALA A 474 -16.32 15.77 23.36
C ALA A 474 -16.80 14.45 22.73
N ASP A 475 -17.99 14.51 22.15
CA ASP A 475 -18.58 13.43 21.35
C ASP A 475 -18.61 13.77 19.86
N ILE A 476 -18.68 12.77 19.01
CA ILE A 476 -18.87 12.93 17.58
C ILE A 476 -20.27 12.52 17.17
N LEU A 477 -20.81 13.21 16.17
CA LEU A 477 -22.06 12.88 15.54
C LEU A 477 -21.97 13.16 14.04
N MET A 478 -22.18 12.12 13.24
CA MET A 478 -22.33 12.19 11.78
C MET A 478 -23.73 11.74 11.40
N TYR A 479 -24.44 12.58 10.64
CA TYR A 479 -25.81 12.31 10.26
C TYR A 479 -26.14 12.86 8.88
N CYS A 480 -27.15 12.28 8.22
CA CYS A 480 -27.67 12.71 6.94
C CYS A 480 -29.21 12.74 6.97
N PRO A 481 -29.87 13.87 6.69
CA PRO A 481 -31.31 13.94 6.48
C PRO A 481 -31.67 13.52 5.06
N GLU A 482 -32.53 12.52 4.93
CA GLU A 482 -32.98 12.02 3.65
C GLU A 482 -34.48 11.68 3.70
N ASN A 483 -35.26 12.17 2.74
CA ASN A 483 -36.70 11.86 2.58
C ASN A 483 -37.53 11.96 3.89
N GLY A 484 -37.28 13.01 4.70
CA GLY A 484 -37.96 13.22 5.98
C GLY A 484 -37.47 12.34 7.12
N THR A 485 -36.44 11.52 6.90
CA THR A 485 -35.79 10.67 7.90
C THR A 485 -34.39 11.19 8.19
N LEU A 486 -34.01 11.23 9.45
CA LEU A 486 -32.66 11.51 9.91
C LEU A 486 -31.90 10.20 10.08
N HIS A 487 -30.92 9.97 9.25
CA HIS A 487 -30.03 8.81 9.34
C HIS A 487 -28.81 9.16 10.18
N ILE A 488 -28.59 8.46 11.27
CA ILE A 488 -27.35 8.54 12.05
C ILE A 488 -26.35 7.57 11.42
N ILE A 489 -25.20 8.12 11.00
CA ILE A 489 -24.13 7.33 10.36
C ILE A 489 -23.17 6.83 11.44
N GLU A 490 -22.71 7.71 12.31
CA GLU A 490 -21.85 7.36 13.45
C GLU A 490 -22.05 8.35 14.60
N THR A 491 -22.01 7.83 15.84
CA THR A 491 -22.00 8.68 17.05
C THR A 491 -21.28 7.98 18.20
N THR A 492 -20.67 8.78 19.07
CA THR A 492 -20.12 8.33 20.37
C THR A 492 -20.99 8.75 21.56
N LEU A 493 -22.09 9.46 21.29
CA LEU A 493 -23.05 9.88 22.32
C LEU A 493 -23.65 8.68 23.03
N GLY A 494 -23.74 8.75 24.35
CA GLY A 494 -24.54 7.83 25.16
C GLY A 494 -26.05 8.02 24.91
N GLU A 495 -26.87 7.05 25.33
CA GLU A 495 -28.30 7.03 25.07
C GLU A 495 -29.01 8.29 25.67
N GLU A 496 -28.70 8.65 26.90
CA GLU A 496 -29.28 9.84 27.57
C GLU A 496 -28.89 11.15 26.86
N GLN A 497 -27.63 11.29 26.52
CA GLN A 497 -27.10 12.45 25.80
C GLN A 497 -27.72 12.58 24.39
N PHE A 498 -27.88 11.45 23.71
CA PHE A 498 -28.50 11.42 22.41
C PHE A 498 -29.98 11.81 22.44
N GLU A 499 -30.71 11.35 23.47
CA GLU A 499 -32.13 11.73 23.69
C GLU A 499 -32.31 13.22 23.96
N GLU A 500 -31.38 13.85 24.67
CA GLU A 500 -31.39 15.30 24.92
C GLU A 500 -31.18 16.12 23.66
N LEU A 501 -30.26 15.70 22.79
CA LEU A 501 -29.94 16.39 21.53
C LEU A 501 -31.02 16.22 20.45
N LEU A 502 -31.73 15.12 20.46
CA LEU A 502 -32.60 14.65 19.39
C LEU A 502 -33.68 15.65 18.95
N PRO A 503 -34.45 16.31 19.88
CA PRO A 503 -35.50 17.25 19.47
C PRO A 503 -34.98 18.43 18.66
N GLU A 504 -33.85 19.00 19.08
CA GLU A 504 -33.21 20.11 18.36
C GLU A 504 -32.68 19.68 16.99
N LEU A 505 -32.03 18.53 16.94
CA LEU A 505 -31.45 17.96 15.70
C LEU A 505 -32.54 17.71 14.66
N MET A 506 -33.65 17.08 15.06
CA MET A 506 -34.77 16.81 14.16
C MET A 506 -35.49 18.11 13.72
N ALA A 507 -35.63 19.08 14.59
CA ALA A 507 -36.19 20.38 14.24
C ALA A 507 -35.30 21.14 13.22
N GLN A 508 -33.97 21.14 13.43
CA GLN A 508 -33.02 21.79 12.53
C GLN A 508 -32.98 21.11 11.14
N THR A 509 -33.09 19.78 11.09
CA THR A 509 -33.07 19.00 9.85
C THR A 509 -34.44 18.87 9.19
N LYS A 510 -35.51 19.29 9.86
CA LYS A 510 -36.91 19.18 9.42
C LYS A 510 -37.30 17.73 9.11
N THR A 511 -36.85 16.81 9.92
CA THR A 511 -37.16 15.38 9.81
C THR A 511 -38.18 14.96 10.87
N GLU A 512 -39.04 14.00 10.52
CA GLU A 512 -40.10 13.46 11.38
C GLU A 512 -39.76 12.08 11.95
N ARG A 513 -38.75 11.44 11.37
CA ARG A 513 -38.28 10.11 11.75
C ARG A 513 -36.77 10.12 11.92
N LEU A 514 -36.26 9.30 12.85
CA LEU A 514 -34.85 9.04 13.05
C LEU A 514 -34.56 7.55 12.96
N VAL A 515 -33.42 7.21 12.36
CA VAL A 515 -32.94 5.85 12.21
C VAL A 515 -31.45 5.80 12.51
N TYR A 516 -31.06 4.85 13.37
CA TYR A 516 -29.66 4.50 13.59
C TYR A 516 -29.48 2.99 13.50
N ASP A 517 -28.71 2.55 12.52
CA ASP A 517 -28.47 1.14 12.24
C ASP A 517 -27.00 0.77 12.49
N ARG A 518 -26.77 -0.35 13.18
CA ARG A 518 -25.50 -1.06 13.12
C ARG A 518 -25.48 -1.85 11.83
N LYS A 519 -24.58 -1.48 10.93
CA LYS A 519 -24.42 -2.19 9.65
C LYS A 519 -23.80 -3.56 9.85
N GLY A 520 -24.35 -4.59 9.23
CA GLY A 520 -23.80 -5.94 9.28
C GLY A 520 -22.50 -6.04 8.50
N ILE A 521 -21.58 -6.88 8.95
CA ILE A 521 -20.26 -7.09 8.33
C ILE A 521 -20.10 -8.51 7.87
N MET A 522 -19.51 -8.70 6.69
CA MET A 522 -19.00 -9.97 6.20
C MET A 522 -17.50 -9.89 5.94
N VAL A 523 -16.79 -11.01 6.17
CA VAL A 523 -15.35 -11.12 6.00
C VAL A 523 -14.99 -12.31 5.11
N LEU A 524 -14.00 -12.12 4.24
CA LEU A 524 -13.33 -13.15 3.46
C LEU A 524 -11.84 -13.10 3.79
N SER A 525 -11.26 -14.23 4.17
CA SER A 525 -9.83 -14.33 4.49
C SER A 525 -9.35 -15.74 4.19
N SER A 526 -8.18 -15.85 3.56
CA SER A 526 -7.45 -17.11 3.39
C SER A 526 -6.77 -17.56 4.68
N ASP A 527 -6.49 -16.61 5.59
CA ASP A 527 -5.83 -16.87 6.87
C ASP A 527 -6.86 -16.95 8.00
N ASP A 528 -6.94 -18.10 8.70
CA ASP A 528 -7.76 -18.34 9.89
C ASP A 528 -9.09 -17.52 9.89
N GLN A 529 -9.95 -17.81 8.93
CA GLN A 529 -11.22 -17.10 8.73
C GLN A 529 -12.10 -17.10 10.00
N ASP A 530 -12.11 -18.20 10.75
CA ASP A 530 -12.86 -18.31 12.00
C ASP A 530 -12.34 -17.32 13.06
N ARG A 531 -11.05 -17.03 13.05
CA ARG A 531 -10.45 -16.03 13.94
C ARG A 531 -10.87 -14.62 13.55
N GLN A 532 -10.82 -14.29 12.26
CA GLN A 532 -11.23 -12.97 11.74
C GLN A 532 -12.71 -12.72 12.00
N GLU A 533 -13.56 -13.73 11.79
CA GLU A 533 -14.99 -13.64 12.10
C GLU A 533 -15.24 -13.37 13.59
N ARG A 534 -14.58 -14.09 14.49
CA ARG A 534 -14.71 -13.87 15.96
C ARG A 534 -14.17 -12.50 16.37
N LEU A 535 -13.05 -12.07 15.82
CA LEU A 535 -12.45 -10.76 16.10
C LEU A 535 -13.42 -9.63 15.72
N LEU A 536 -14.05 -9.73 14.55
CA LEU A 536 -14.97 -8.71 14.07
C LEU A 536 -16.34 -8.77 14.74
N ALA A 537 -16.77 -9.94 15.25
CA ALA A 537 -18.09 -10.10 15.89
C ALA A 537 -18.32 -9.13 17.06
N ASP A 538 -17.29 -8.89 17.87
CA ASP A 538 -17.30 -7.95 19.00
C ASP A 538 -16.75 -6.56 18.62
N GLY A 539 -16.36 -6.38 17.36
CA GLY A 539 -15.73 -5.20 16.83
C GLY A 539 -16.70 -4.02 16.62
N TYR A 540 -16.15 -2.95 16.10
CA TYR A 540 -16.90 -1.76 15.73
C TYR A 540 -16.54 -1.34 14.30
N PHE A 541 -17.56 -1.32 13.46
CA PHE A 541 -17.49 -0.80 12.11
C PHE A 541 -18.61 0.23 11.90
N ALA A 542 -18.21 1.46 11.69
CA ALA A 542 -19.07 2.51 11.16
C ALA A 542 -18.29 3.27 10.08
N LEU A 543 -18.86 4.34 9.52
CA LEU A 543 -18.38 5.02 8.33
C LEU A 543 -18.43 4.12 7.08
N SER A 544 -19.35 3.15 7.02
CA SER A 544 -19.64 2.52 5.74
C SER A 544 -20.08 3.61 4.76
N LEU A 545 -19.42 3.69 3.61
CA LEU A 545 -19.76 4.59 2.52
C LEU A 545 -21.01 4.11 1.75
N ALA A 546 -21.89 3.35 2.40
CA ALA A 546 -23.09 2.76 1.82
C ALA A 546 -24.32 3.62 2.09
#